data_b3e46d1ede377e5fd1471a896d8b7775
#
_entry.id   b3e46d1ede377e5fd1471a896d8b7775
#
_cell.length_a   1.000
_cell.length_b   1.000
_cell.length_c   1.000
_cell.angle_alpha   90.00
_cell.angle_beta   90.00
_cell.angle_gamma   90.00
#
_symmetry.space_group_name_H-M   'P 1'
#
loop_
_entity.id
_entity.type
_entity.pdbx_description
1 polymer ?
#
loop_
_entity_poly.entity_id
_entity_poly.type
_entity_poly.pdbx_seq_one_letter_code
_entity_poly.pdbx_strand_id
1 'polypeptide(L)'
;RRILAMARLAIHEALRSRVLVIFAIFVVLLLFAGWFLDVENDHPARLYLTFVLSSTSYLIIALAMFLSAFSLPNDIKNRTIYTITTKPVRSHEIFMGRVIGFAAVGTVLLVMMGSISYMFVWRGLDHTHTIDIADLNYDKDRREWTGRTSFDRHHFHDVIISNETKRGIAMTSKGHQHEITVVGEGTDVKFVVGPPVGDLLARVPVYGELSFLDRYGSNADKGLSVGKSWGYRTYIEGNTLNTALWTFKKISQETFPDQKIPLEMDLRVFRTNRGDIESKIRGEVILMSTDPIAKVQESLPINFEATEFATLRMDIPFEDVKYLDPISAKPVSVDVFNDLIVNGDLVVGIRCKEHA
;
A
#
# COMPACT_ATOMS: atom_id res chain seq x y z
N ARG A 1 45.30 -1.01 -8.91
CA ARG A 1 45.44 -0.30 -10.20
C ARG A 1 45.07 -1.20 -11.40
N ARG A 2 45.55 -2.47 -11.48
CA ARG A 2 45.26 -3.38 -12.61
C ARG A 2 43.80 -3.75 -12.69
N ILE A 3 43.16 -4.13 -11.59
CA ILE A 3 41.71 -4.45 -11.53
C ILE A 3 40.89 -3.24 -12.00
N LEU A 4 41.27 -2.02 -11.60
CA LEU A 4 40.54 -0.81 -12.01
C LEU A 4 40.70 -0.54 -13.51
N ALA A 5 41.86 -0.81 -14.10
CA ALA A 5 42.07 -0.71 -15.55
C ALA A 5 41.20 -1.71 -16.31
N MET A 6 41.08 -2.96 -15.77
CA MET A 6 40.19 -3.98 -16.35
C MET A 6 38.73 -3.61 -16.18
N ALA A 7 38.32 -3.03 -15.05
CA ALA A 7 36.97 -2.52 -14.85
C ALA A 7 36.62 -1.43 -15.85
N ARG A 8 37.53 -0.47 -16.08
CA ARG A 8 37.35 0.58 -17.07
C ARG A 8 37.18 0.02 -18.49
N LEU A 9 37.97 -1.00 -18.84
CA LEU A 9 37.83 -1.69 -20.13
C LEU A 9 36.45 -2.35 -20.27
N ALA A 10 35.99 -3.06 -19.22
CA ALA A 10 34.68 -3.68 -19.18
C ALA A 10 33.53 -2.66 -19.28
N ILE A 11 33.65 -1.50 -18.65
CA ILE A 11 32.67 -0.39 -18.79
C ILE A 11 32.60 0.08 -20.25
N HIS A 12 33.74 0.32 -20.90
CA HIS A 12 33.76 0.74 -22.29
C HIS A 12 33.18 -0.31 -23.22
N GLU A 13 33.46 -1.58 -22.96
CA GLU A 13 32.87 -2.70 -23.70
C GLU A 13 31.35 -2.75 -23.54
N ALA A 14 30.86 -2.62 -22.30
CA ALA A 14 29.44 -2.60 -22.01
C ALA A 14 28.72 -1.43 -22.70
N LEU A 15 29.26 -0.20 -22.62
CA LEU A 15 28.70 0.96 -23.29
C LEU A 15 28.68 0.86 -24.81
N ARG A 16 29.70 0.18 -25.39
CA ARG A 16 29.73 -0.10 -26.83
C ARG A 16 28.78 -1.22 -27.24
N SER A 17 28.36 -2.04 -26.31
CA SER A 17 27.40 -3.11 -26.51
C SER A 17 25.95 -2.56 -26.56
N ARG A 18 24.96 -3.45 -26.60
CA ARG A 18 23.55 -3.08 -26.72
C ARG A 18 22.89 -2.57 -25.42
N VAL A 19 23.68 -2.10 -24.44
CA VAL A 19 23.17 -1.59 -23.16
C VAL A 19 22.19 -0.43 -23.37
N LEU A 20 22.49 0.48 -24.30
CA LEU A 20 21.59 1.58 -24.64
C LEU A 20 20.25 1.11 -25.23
N VAL A 21 20.23 -0.05 -25.91
CA VAL A 21 18.98 -0.63 -26.42
C VAL A 21 18.06 -1.06 -25.27
N ILE A 22 18.61 -1.67 -24.21
CA ILE A 22 17.84 -2.05 -23.04
C ILE A 22 17.24 -0.83 -22.35
N PHE A 23 18.03 0.23 -22.22
CA PHE A 23 17.53 1.49 -21.68
C PHE A 23 16.42 2.10 -22.56
N ALA A 24 16.60 2.09 -23.89
CA ALA A 24 15.57 2.56 -24.81
C ALA A 24 14.28 1.74 -24.71
N ILE A 25 14.38 0.41 -24.60
CA ILE A 25 13.22 -0.47 -24.36
C ILE A 25 12.50 -0.06 -23.07
N PHE A 26 13.24 0.21 -22.00
CA PHE A 26 12.66 0.64 -20.72
C PHE A 26 11.86 1.94 -20.88
N VAL A 27 12.44 2.95 -21.53
CA VAL A 27 11.75 4.23 -21.78
C VAL A 27 10.48 4.01 -22.61
N VAL A 28 10.56 3.19 -23.65
CA VAL A 28 9.39 2.83 -24.48
C VAL A 28 8.32 2.13 -23.65
N LEU A 29 8.69 1.15 -22.79
CA LEU A 29 7.75 0.49 -21.90
C LEU A 29 7.03 1.49 -20.96
N LEU A 30 7.75 2.47 -20.41
CA LEU A 30 7.13 3.51 -19.57
C LEU A 30 6.16 4.39 -20.34
N LEU A 31 6.50 4.78 -21.58
CA LEU A 31 5.60 5.60 -22.41
C LEU A 31 4.29 4.86 -22.71
N PHE A 32 4.36 3.56 -23.01
CA PHE A 32 3.19 2.76 -23.24
C PHE A 32 2.44 2.41 -21.95
N ALA A 33 3.14 2.27 -20.83
CA ALA A 33 2.52 1.97 -19.54
C ALA A 33 1.48 3.01 -19.14
N GLY A 34 1.76 4.31 -19.37
CA GLY A 34 0.81 5.38 -19.09
C GLY A 34 -0.50 5.29 -19.88
N TRP A 35 -0.51 4.49 -20.93
CA TRP A 35 -1.72 4.26 -21.74
C TRP A 35 -2.49 3.01 -21.31
N PHE A 36 -1.79 1.95 -20.87
CA PHE A 36 -2.39 0.66 -20.55
C PHE A 36 -2.69 0.47 -19.06
N LEU A 37 -2.02 1.23 -18.17
CA LEU A 37 -2.28 1.15 -16.75
C LEU A 37 -3.56 1.92 -16.43
N ASP A 38 -4.62 1.17 -16.22
CA ASP A 38 -5.93 1.72 -15.89
C ASP A 38 -5.94 2.35 -14.50
N VAL A 39 -6.40 3.60 -14.42
CA VAL A 39 -6.46 4.38 -13.18
C VAL A 39 -7.72 4.04 -12.36
N GLU A 40 -8.61 3.18 -12.87
CA GLU A 40 -9.81 2.73 -12.15
C GLU A 40 -9.48 1.86 -10.92
N ASN A 41 -8.25 1.40 -10.80
CA ASN A 41 -7.83 0.58 -9.66
C ASN A 41 -7.89 1.39 -8.35
N ASP A 42 -8.30 0.72 -7.25
CA ASP A 42 -8.39 1.33 -5.91
C ASP A 42 -7.02 1.76 -5.34
N HIS A 43 -5.92 1.27 -5.90
CA HIS A 43 -4.56 1.61 -5.49
C HIS A 43 -3.64 1.87 -6.69
N PRO A 44 -3.81 2.98 -7.42
CA PRO A 44 -3.03 3.27 -8.62
C PRO A 44 -1.51 3.38 -8.33
N ALA A 45 -1.13 3.92 -7.18
CA ALA A 45 0.28 4.00 -6.77
C ALA A 45 0.95 2.63 -6.69
N ARG A 46 0.27 1.64 -6.10
CA ARG A 46 0.76 0.25 -6.03
C ARG A 46 0.94 -0.37 -7.42
N LEU A 47 -0.01 -0.12 -8.30
CA LEU A 47 0.04 -0.60 -9.69
C LEU A 47 1.25 -0.03 -10.43
N TYR A 48 1.43 1.29 -10.40
CA TYR A 48 2.57 1.97 -11.02
C TYR A 48 3.92 1.50 -10.44
N LEU A 49 4.04 1.45 -9.11
CA LEU A 49 5.26 0.98 -8.46
C LEU A 49 5.58 -0.47 -8.81
N THR A 50 4.60 -1.36 -8.76
CA THR A 50 4.80 -2.78 -9.11
C THR A 50 5.27 -2.92 -10.56
N PHE A 51 4.65 -2.19 -11.47
CA PHE A 51 5.03 -2.21 -12.89
C PHE A 51 6.47 -1.72 -13.10
N VAL A 52 6.83 -0.54 -12.59
CA VAL A 52 8.17 0.03 -12.82
C VAL A 52 9.27 -0.76 -12.14
N LEU A 53 9.04 -1.25 -10.91
CA LEU A 53 10.03 -2.06 -10.18
C LEU A 53 10.23 -3.42 -10.86
N SER A 54 9.16 -4.09 -11.28
CA SER A 54 9.27 -5.36 -12.00
C SER A 54 9.96 -5.20 -13.34
N SER A 55 9.57 -4.20 -14.14
CA SER A 55 10.19 -3.91 -15.44
C SER A 55 11.68 -3.60 -15.29
N THR A 56 12.04 -2.75 -14.33
CA THR A 56 13.43 -2.42 -14.01
C THR A 56 14.22 -3.67 -13.64
N SER A 57 13.67 -4.51 -12.74
CA SER A 57 14.33 -5.74 -12.27
C SER A 57 14.57 -6.72 -13.43
N TYR A 58 13.56 -6.99 -14.24
CA TYR A 58 13.71 -7.92 -15.37
C TYR A 58 14.71 -7.41 -16.41
N LEU A 59 14.73 -6.11 -16.72
CA LEU A 59 15.65 -5.55 -17.69
C LEU A 59 17.09 -5.53 -17.17
N ILE A 60 17.32 -5.26 -15.89
CA ILE A 60 18.65 -5.33 -15.28
C ILE A 60 19.17 -6.79 -15.26
N ILE A 61 18.30 -7.75 -14.93
CA ILE A 61 18.65 -9.18 -14.96
C ILE A 61 19.02 -9.61 -16.39
N ALA A 62 18.19 -9.24 -17.36
CA ALA A 62 18.48 -9.52 -18.78
C ALA A 62 19.82 -8.90 -19.20
N LEU A 63 20.08 -7.64 -18.84
CA LEU A 63 21.36 -6.98 -19.10
C LEU A 63 22.54 -7.75 -18.48
N ALA A 64 22.43 -8.13 -17.21
CA ALA A 64 23.48 -8.87 -16.51
C ALA A 64 23.77 -10.22 -17.18
N MET A 65 22.72 -10.92 -17.60
CA MET A 65 22.85 -12.19 -18.35
C MET A 65 23.55 -11.96 -19.68
N PHE A 66 23.16 -10.95 -20.48
CA PHE A 66 23.80 -10.64 -21.76
C PHE A 66 25.27 -10.28 -21.60
N LEU A 67 25.59 -9.37 -20.68
CA LEU A 67 26.97 -8.96 -20.42
C LEU A 67 27.84 -10.15 -19.95
N SER A 68 27.32 -10.98 -19.06
CA SER A 68 28.04 -12.14 -18.54
C SER A 68 28.24 -13.22 -19.61
N ALA A 69 27.21 -13.53 -20.39
CA ALA A 69 27.25 -14.62 -21.37
C ALA A 69 28.07 -14.29 -22.62
N PHE A 70 28.08 -13.02 -23.06
CA PHE A 70 28.67 -12.66 -24.34
C PHE A 70 30.02 -11.94 -24.25
N SER A 71 30.38 -11.33 -23.13
CA SER A 71 31.60 -10.57 -22.99
C SER A 71 32.86 -11.42 -23.22
N LEU A 72 33.01 -12.51 -22.48
CA LEU A 72 34.21 -13.36 -22.59
C LEU A 72 34.30 -14.13 -23.92
N PRO A 73 33.24 -14.78 -24.45
CA PRO A 73 33.26 -15.40 -25.75
C PRO A 73 33.57 -14.45 -26.90
N ASN A 74 33.06 -13.20 -26.81
CA ASN A 74 33.32 -12.16 -27.81
C ASN A 74 34.79 -11.75 -27.83
N ASP A 75 35.43 -11.63 -26.66
CA ASP A 75 36.86 -11.34 -26.57
C ASP A 75 37.75 -12.45 -27.14
N ILE A 76 37.35 -13.71 -26.93
CA ILE A 76 38.06 -14.85 -27.51
C ILE A 76 37.91 -14.83 -29.02
N LYS A 77 36.70 -14.66 -29.54
CA LYS A 77 36.40 -14.60 -30.96
C LYS A 77 37.12 -13.48 -31.68
N ASN A 78 37.17 -12.31 -31.08
CA ASN A 78 37.81 -11.09 -31.64
C ASN A 78 39.32 -11.03 -31.36
N ARG A 79 39.89 -12.05 -30.72
CA ARG A 79 41.30 -12.15 -30.33
C ARG A 79 41.77 -11.02 -29.39
N THR A 80 40.87 -10.24 -28.81
CA THR A 80 41.20 -9.13 -27.87
C THR A 80 41.79 -9.70 -26.57
N ILE A 81 41.45 -10.95 -26.21
CA ILE A 81 42.02 -11.60 -25.02
C ILE A 81 43.54 -11.71 -25.10
N TYR A 82 44.12 -11.90 -26.31
CA TYR A 82 45.58 -12.02 -26.48
C TYR A 82 46.30 -10.73 -26.14
N THR A 83 45.72 -9.57 -26.40
CA THR A 83 46.30 -8.28 -26.02
C THR A 83 46.32 -8.04 -24.50
N ILE A 84 45.43 -8.71 -23.78
CA ILE A 84 45.34 -8.65 -22.34
C ILE A 84 46.34 -9.64 -21.72
N THR A 85 46.42 -10.87 -22.26
CA THR A 85 47.27 -11.93 -21.73
C THR A 85 48.76 -11.73 -22.02
N THR A 86 49.14 -10.93 -23.01
CA THR A 86 50.54 -10.53 -23.23
C THR A 86 51.08 -9.61 -22.12
N LYS A 87 50.23 -9.03 -21.28
CA LYS A 87 50.64 -8.24 -20.12
C LYS A 87 50.62 -9.12 -18.86
N PRO A 88 51.43 -8.79 -17.82
CA PRO A 88 51.48 -9.59 -16.58
C PRO A 88 50.23 -9.33 -15.72
N VAL A 89 49.06 -9.80 -16.18
CA VAL A 89 47.78 -9.71 -15.48
C VAL A 89 47.32 -11.12 -15.09
N ARG A 90 46.92 -11.30 -13.83
CA ARG A 90 46.45 -12.59 -13.34
C ARG A 90 44.97 -12.81 -13.70
N SER A 91 44.56 -14.08 -13.87
CA SER A 91 43.19 -14.43 -14.29
C SER A 91 42.10 -13.84 -13.35
N HIS A 92 42.37 -13.84 -12.04
CA HIS A 92 41.44 -13.26 -11.08
C HIS A 92 41.31 -11.72 -11.21
N GLU A 93 42.38 -11.02 -11.64
CA GLU A 93 42.33 -9.58 -11.86
C GLU A 93 41.43 -9.24 -13.07
N ILE A 94 41.45 -10.07 -14.10
CA ILE A 94 40.57 -9.95 -15.27
C ILE A 94 39.12 -10.18 -14.86
N PHE A 95 38.87 -11.27 -14.14
CA PHE A 95 37.52 -11.61 -13.68
C PHE A 95 36.94 -10.54 -12.74
N MET A 96 37.66 -10.17 -11.71
CA MET A 96 37.22 -9.13 -10.75
C MET A 96 37.01 -7.77 -11.42
N GLY A 97 37.89 -7.42 -12.36
CA GLY A 97 37.73 -6.18 -13.12
C GLY A 97 36.43 -6.17 -13.94
N ARG A 98 36.06 -7.28 -14.58
CA ARG A 98 34.78 -7.38 -15.31
C ARG A 98 33.58 -7.31 -14.40
N VAL A 99 33.60 -8.04 -13.28
CA VAL A 99 32.49 -8.01 -12.31
C VAL A 99 32.27 -6.58 -11.80
N ILE A 100 33.35 -5.88 -11.40
CA ILE A 100 33.25 -4.49 -10.93
C ILE A 100 32.77 -3.57 -12.05
N GLY A 101 33.30 -3.74 -13.28
CA GLY A 101 32.90 -2.91 -14.43
C GLY A 101 31.42 -3.06 -14.78
N PHE A 102 30.92 -4.30 -14.84
CA PHE A 102 29.51 -4.57 -15.14
C PHE A 102 28.60 -4.15 -14.00
N ALA A 103 29.01 -4.36 -12.74
CA ALA A 103 28.28 -3.84 -11.59
C ALA A 103 28.15 -2.31 -11.62
N ALA A 104 29.22 -1.61 -11.97
CA ALA A 104 29.20 -0.15 -12.12
C ALA A 104 28.21 0.31 -13.21
N VAL A 105 28.23 -0.34 -14.38
CA VAL A 105 27.28 -0.04 -15.48
C VAL A 105 25.86 -0.33 -15.04
N GLY A 106 25.60 -1.48 -14.41
CA GLY A 106 24.29 -1.85 -13.89
C GLY A 106 23.78 -0.86 -12.85
N THR A 107 24.65 -0.39 -11.95
CA THR A 107 24.28 0.61 -10.94
C THR A 107 23.92 1.96 -11.58
N VAL A 108 24.70 2.43 -12.54
CA VAL A 108 24.38 3.69 -13.26
C VAL A 108 23.04 3.58 -13.96
N LEU A 109 22.79 2.47 -14.66
CA LEU A 109 21.50 2.25 -15.31
C LEU A 109 20.35 2.17 -14.31
N LEU A 110 20.54 1.47 -13.19
CA LEU A 110 19.53 1.37 -12.13
C LEU A 110 19.17 2.77 -11.58
N VAL A 111 20.16 3.62 -11.35
CA VAL A 111 19.93 5.00 -10.90
C VAL A 111 19.16 5.80 -11.96
N MET A 112 19.55 5.70 -13.23
CA MET A 112 18.84 6.39 -14.32
C MET A 112 17.41 5.89 -14.47
N MET A 113 17.21 4.58 -14.51
CA MET A 113 15.90 3.97 -14.62
C MET A 113 15.04 4.33 -13.40
N GLY A 114 15.59 4.28 -12.19
CA GLY A 114 14.91 4.66 -10.96
C GLY A 114 14.48 6.13 -10.95
N SER A 115 15.33 7.04 -11.42
CA SER A 115 15.00 8.47 -11.51
C SER A 115 13.84 8.72 -12.49
N ILE A 116 13.87 8.11 -13.66
CA ILE A 116 12.80 8.22 -14.65
C ILE A 116 11.50 7.57 -14.12
N SER A 117 11.61 6.40 -13.47
CA SER A 117 10.49 5.73 -12.84
C SER A 117 9.83 6.61 -11.77
N TYR A 118 10.63 7.26 -10.94
CA TYR A 118 10.12 8.18 -9.92
C TYR A 118 9.32 9.32 -10.55
N MET A 119 9.88 9.98 -11.60
CA MET A 119 9.15 11.02 -12.32
C MET A 119 7.85 10.51 -12.95
N PHE A 120 7.87 9.31 -13.52
CA PHE A 120 6.70 8.70 -14.13
C PHE A 120 5.60 8.44 -13.10
N VAL A 121 5.94 7.81 -11.97
CA VAL A 121 4.99 7.51 -10.89
C VAL A 121 4.44 8.80 -10.28
N TRP A 122 5.31 9.74 -9.95
CA TRP A 122 4.91 11.02 -9.37
C TRP A 122 3.93 11.78 -10.27
N ARG A 123 4.26 11.92 -11.57
CA ARG A 123 3.37 12.56 -12.55
C ARG A 123 2.07 11.79 -12.75
N GLY A 124 2.11 10.46 -12.63
CA GLY A 124 0.94 9.60 -12.75
C GLY A 124 -0.05 9.78 -11.59
N LEU A 125 0.43 10.10 -10.40
CA LEU A 125 -0.37 10.27 -9.20
C LEU A 125 -0.80 11.72 -8.96
N ASP A 126 -0.05 12.69 -9.49
CA ASP A 126 -0.34 14.12 -9.31
C ASP A 126 -1.63 14.51 -10.05
N HIS A 127 -2.58 15.06 -9.30
CA HIS A 127 -3.87 15.54 -9.80
C HIS A 127 -4.48 16.56 -8.84
N THR A 128 -5.55 17.23 -9.27
CA THR A 128 -6.21 18.26 -8.50
C THR A 128 -7.72 18.09 -8.53
N HIS A 129 -8.36 18.37 -7.42
CA HIS A 129 -9.82 18.44 -7.31
C HIS A 129 -10.27 19.89 -7.04
N THR A 130 -11.50 20.18 -7.39
CA THR A 130 -12.19 21.43 -7.04
C THR A 130 -13.39 21.12 -6.16
N ILE A 131 -13.79 22.10 -5.37
CA ILE A 131 -15.01 22.01 -4.54
C ILE A 131 -15.90 23.18 -4.92
N ASP A 132 -17.13 22.88 -5.32
CA ASP A 132 -18.17 23.90 -5.51
C ASP A 132 -19.00 24.02 -4.24
N ILE A 133 -19.30 25.26 -3.83
CA ILE A 133 -20.15 25.54 -2.69
C ILE A 133 -21.56 24.94 -2.87
N ALA A 134 -22.01 24.83 -4.12
CA ALA A 134 -23.32 24.25 -4.44
C ALA A 134 -23.41 22.76 -4.09
N ASP A 135 -22.27 22.04 -4.07
CA ASP A 135 -22.19 20.63 -3.76
C ASP A 135 -21.96 20.35 -2.25
N LEU A 136 -21.90 21.40 -1.45
CA LEU A 136 -21.69 21.31 -0.01
C LEU A 136 -22.98 21.51 0.79
N ASN A 137 -23.16 20.68 1.80
CA ASN A 137 -24.21 20.80 2.80
C ASN A 137 -23.61 21.34 4.11
N TYR A 138 -24.22 22.38 4.67
CA TYR A 138 -23.79 22.94 5.94
C TYR A 138 -24.57 22.33 7.10
N ASP A 139 -23.88 21.61 7.99
CA ASP A 139 -24.43 21.15 9.27
C ASP A 139 -24.26 22.24 10.33
N LYS A 140 -25.40 22.78 10.78
CA LYS A 140 -25.45 23.87 11.80
C LYS A 140 -25.06 23.37 13.18
N ASP A 141 -25.33 22.13 13.51
CA ASP A 141 -25.08 21.56 14.83
C ASP A 141 -23.59 21.27 15.03
N ARG A 142 -22.95 20.78 13.98
CA ARG A 142 -21.50 20.48 13.97
C ARG A 142 -20.64 21.63 13.49
N ARG A 143 -21.22 22.66 12.89
CA ARG A 143 -20.55 23.81 12.23
C ARG A 143 -19.56 23.36 11.16
N GLU A 144 -19.94 22.34 10.41
CA GLU A 144 -19.12 21.71 9.39
C GLU A 144 -19.83 21.72 8.04
N TRP A 145 -19.02 21.82 6.97
CA TRP A 145 -19.46 21.59 5.61
C TRP A 145 -19.15 20.17 5.24
N THR A 146 -20.11 19.46 4.65
CA THR A 146 -19.94 18.09 4.13
C THR A 146 -20.40 18.05 2.67
N GLY A 147 -19.71 17.27 1.85
CA GLY A 147 -20.04 17.16 0.43
C GLY A 147 -19.02 16.32 -0.32
N ARG A 148 -18.82 16.64 -1.58
CA ARG A 148 -17.88 15.92 -2.44
C ARG A 148 -17.03 16.87 -3.26
N THR A 149 -15.82 16.40 -3.63
CA THR A 149 -14.98 17.07 -4.61
C THR A 149 -15.49 16.83 -6.02
N SER A 150 -14.95 17.59 -6.99
CA SER A 150 -15.09 17.27 -8.40
C SER A 150 -14.60 15.87 -8.71
N PHE A 151 -15.20 15.26 -9.75
CA PHE A 151 -14.72 13.99 -10.28
C PHE A 151 -13.52 14.25 -11.18
N ASP A 152 -12.35 13.70 -10.80
CA ASP A 152 -11.12 13.71 -11.57
C ASP A 152 -10.43 12.36 -11.47
N ARG A 153 -9.74 11.94 -12.51
CA ARG A 153 -9.04 10.63 -12.58
C ARG A 153 -9.83 9.46 -12.01
N HIS A 154 -11.11 9.36 -12.43
CA HIS A 154 -12.03 8.27 -12.08
C HIS A 154 -12.33 8.14 -10.58
N HIS A 155 -12.24 9.25 -9.81
CA HIS A 155 -12.67 9.27 -8.41
C HIS A 155 -13.08 10.66 -7.93
N PHE A 156 -13.67 10.69 -6.76
CA PHE A 156 -13.98 11.86 -5.96
C PHE A 156 -13.66 11.57 -4.49
N HIS A 157 -13.61 12.58 -3.68
CA HIS A 157 -13.47 12.46 -2.23
C HIS A 157 -14.69 13.02 -1.54
N ASP A 158 -15.17 12.35 -0.51
CA ASP A 158 -16.08 12.94 0.45
C ASP A 158 -15.29 13.95 1.30
N VAL A 159 -15.85 15.12 1.57
CA VAL A 159 -15.16 16.21 2.27
C VAL A 159 -15.85 16.54 3.57
N ILE A 160 -15.05 16.86 4.58
CA ILE A 160 -15.48 17.42 5.86
C ILE A 160 -14.63 18.66 6.12
N ILE A 161 -15.26 19.82 6.25
CA ILE A 161 -14.56 21.09 6.39
C ILE A 161 -15.14 21.82 7.61
N SER A 162 -14.29 22.05 8.60
CA SER A 162 -14.67 22.79 9.81
C SER A 162 -14.67 24.30 9.54
N ASN A 163 -15.77 24.94 9.88
CA ASN A 163 -15.92 26.40 9.75
C ASN A 163 -15.10 27.15 10.81
N GLU A 164 -14.81 26.51 11.93
CA GLU A 164 -14.03 27.12 13.02
C GLU A 164 -12.55 27.17 12.72
N THR A 165 -11.99 26.06 12.25
CA THR A 165 -10.54 25.94 11.95
C THR A 165 -10.18 26.46 10.57
N LYS A 166 -11.16 26.71 9.69
CA LYS A 166 -10.97 27.03 8.26
C LYS A 166 -10.13 26.00 7.53
N ARG A 167 -10.17 24.76 8.00
CA ARG A 167 -9.47 23.61 7.43
C ARG A 167 -10.43 22.45 7.27
N GLY A 168 -10.15 21.61 6.30
CA GLY A 168 -10.89 20.39 6.05
C GLY A 168 -10.00 19.31 5.48
N ILE A 169 -10.58 18.13 5.38
CA ILE A 169 -9.93 16.94 4.79
C ILE A 169 -10.88 16.36 3.77
N ALA A 170 -10.35 16.12 2.58
CA ALA A 170 -10.96 15.23 1.62
C ALA A 170 -10.59 13.81 2.03
N MET A 171 -11.59 13.02 2.38
CA MET A 171 -11.43 11.69 2.96
C MET A 171 -10.67 10.76 2.00
N THR A 172 -10.04 9.73 2.54
CA THR A 172 -9.25 8.79 1.75
C THR A 172 -10.10 8.13 0.65
N SER A 173 -9.66 8.31 -0.58
CA SER A 173 -10.17 7.62 -1.77
C SER A 173 -8.97 7.16 -2.61
N LYS A 174 -9.03 5.97 -3.18
CA LYS A 174 -7.94 5.37 -3.99
C LYS A 174 -6.54 5.42 -3.34
N GLY A 175 -6.48 5.39 -2.00
CA GLY A 175 -5.24 5.29 -1.23
C GLY A 175 -4.60 6.63 -0.84
N HIS A 176 -5.22 7.76 -1.16
CA HIS A 176 -4.73 9.09 -0.80
C HIS A 176 -5.86 10.00 -0.28
N GLN A 177 -5.47 11.11 0.27
CA GLN A 177 -6.35 12.18 0.77
C GLN A 177 -5.80 13.54 0.35
N HIS A 178 -6.64 14.59 0.46
CA HIS A 178 -6.21 15.97 0.23
C HIS A 178 -6.53 16.82 1.45
N GLU A 179 -5.63 17.75 1.76
CA GLU A 179 -5.93 18.80 2.72
C GLU A 179 -6.73 19.90 2.04
N ILE A 180 -7.72 20.46 2.75
CA ILE A 180 -8.56 21.54 2.26
C ILE A 180 -8.32 22.76 3.12
N THR A 181 -8.04 23.88 2.48
CA THR A 181 -7.94 25.19 3.13
C THR A 181 -9.05 26.11 2.66
N VAL A 182 -9.68 26.80 3.59
CA VAL A 182 -10.71 27.80 3.31
C VAL A 182 -10.07 29.17 3.23
N VAL A 183 -10.19 29.81 2.07
CA VAL A 183 -9.62 31.13 1.79
C VAL A 183 -10.77 32.09 1.51
N GLY A 184 -10.71 33.30 2.11
CA GLY A 184 -11.75 34.33 1.98
C GLY A 184 -12.68 34.40 3.19
N GLU A 185 -13.54 35.40 3.21
CA GLU A 185 -14.54 35.66 4.26
C GLU A 185 -15.89 36.07 3.66
N GLY A 186 -16.96 35.75 4.37
CA GLY A 186 -18.32 36.15 3.97
C GLY A 186 -18.80 35.40 2.72
N THR A 187 -19.18 36.15 1.68
CA THR A 187 -19.70 35.60 0.42
C THR A 187 -18.63 35.17 -0.58
N ASP A 188 -17.37 35.48 -0.31
CA ASP A 188 -16.23 35.22 -1.21
C ASP A 188 -15.34 34.06 -0.71
N VAL A 189 -15.97 33.07 -0.08
CA VAL A 189 -15.28 31.86 0.43
C VAL A 189 -14.92 30.96 -0.73
N LYS A 190 -13.64 30.55 -0.78
CA LYS A 190 -13.11 29.58 -1.73
C LYS A 190 -12.47 28.42 -0.98
N PHE A 191 -12.73 27.22 -1.47
CA PHE A 191 -12.11 26.00 -0.95
C PHE A 191 -10.93 25.62 -1.86
N VAL A 192 -9.74 25.59 -1.28
CA VAL A 192 -8.53 25.22 -2.01
C VAL A 192 -8.14 23.81 -1.59
N VAL A 193 -8.16 22.89 -2.53
CA VAL A 193 -7.74 21.50 -2.34
C VAL A 193 -6.25 21.41 -2.60
N GLY A 194 -5.50 20.87 -1.64
CA GLY A 194 -4.06 20.66 -1.74
C GLY A 194 -3.71 19.45 -2.63
N PRO A 195 -2.41 19.18 -2.82
CA PRO A 195 -1.94 18.00 -3.56
C PRO A 195 -2.34 16.70 -2.86
N PRO A 196 -2.32 15.56 -3.58
CA PRO A 196 -2.59 14.25 -3.00
C PRO A 196 -1.51 13.87 -1.98
N VAL A 197 -1.94 13.38 -0.82
CA VAL A 197 -1.08 12.94 0.28
C VAL A 197 -1.41 11.49 0.64
N GLY A 198 -0.40 10.66 0.76
CA GLY A 198 -0.56 9.28 1.21
C GLY A 198 -0.23 8.21 0.19
N ASP A 199 -0.29 8.49 -1.10
CA ASP A 199 -0.06 7.52 -2.18
C ASP A 199 1.31 6.81 -2.11
N LEU A 200 2.35 7.56 -1.75
CA LEU A 200 3.75 7.08 -1.71
C LEU A 200 4.30 6.95 -0.29
N LEU A 201 3.46 7.02 0.73
CA LEU A 201 3.92 6.81 2.09
C LEU A 201 4.35 5.36 2.29
N ALA A 202 5.61 5.19 2.68
CA ALA A 202 6.12 3.89 3.09
C ALA A 202 5.46 3.52 4.43
N ARG A 203 4.69 2.45 4.46
CA ARG A 203 4.07 1.91 5.66
C ARG A 203 4.77 0.63 6.06
N VAL A 204 5.12 0.52 7.33
CA VAL A 204 5.62 -0.74 7.90
C VAL A 204 4.43 -1.43 8.57
N PRO A 205 3.85 -2.47 7.94
CA PRO A 205 2.70 -3.14 8.53
C PRO A 205 3.09 -3.91 9.78
N VAL A 206 2.27 -3.81 10.82
CA VAL A 206 2.34 -4.67 11.99
C VAL A 206 1.30 -5.77 11.80
N TYR A 207 1.73 -7.03 11.89
CA TYR A 207 0.86 -8.19 11.74
C TYR A 207 0.46 -8.73 13.10
N GLY A 208 -0.84 -8.99 13.28
CA GLY A 208 -1.37 -9.65 14.48
C GLY A 208 -1.22 -11.17 14.42
N GLU A 209 -1.22 -11.80 15.58
CA GLU A 209 -1.33 -13.26 15.71
C GLU A 209 -2.79 -13.68 15.49
N LEU A 210 -3.02 -14.55 14.50
CA LEU A 210 -4.38 -14.97 14.10
C LEU A 210 -4.89 -16.13 14.97
N SER A 211 -6.07 -15.95 15.53
CA SER A 211 -6.86 -16.96 16.22
C SER A 211 -8.34 -16.88 15.80
N PHE A 212 -9.18 -17.79 16.26
CA PHE A 212 -10.58 -17.83 15.82
C PHE A 212 -11.53 -18.05 16.98
N LEU A 213 -12.75 -17.52 16.85
CA LEU A 213 -13.91 -17.98 17.58
C LEU A 213 -14.77 -18.83 16.63
N ASP A 214 -15.39 -19.89 17.15
CA ASP A 214 -16.32 -20.70 16.40
C ASP A 214 -17.69 -20.00 16.25
N ARG A 215 -18.66 -20.68 15.61
CA ARG A 215 -20.02 -20.15 15.42
C ARG A 215 -20.79 -19.93 16.74
N TYR A 216 -20.32 -20.47 17.86
CA TYR A 216 -20.91 -20.32 19.18
C TYR A 216 -20.18 -19.30 20.04
N GLY A 217 -19.12 -18.68 19.51
CA GLY A 217 -18.27 -17.72 20.23
C GLY A 217 -17.22 -18.36 21.14
N SER A 218 -16.97 -19.66 21.01
CA SER A 218 -15.92 -20.36 21.75
C SER A 218 -14.60 -20.33 21.03
N ASN A 219 -13.48 -20.35 21.76
CA ASN A 219 -12.13 -20.34 21.15
C ASN A 219 -11.93 -21.56 20.24
N ALA A 220 -11.39 -21.31 19.05
CA ALA A 220 -11.05 -22.32 18.08
C ALA A 220 -9.61 -22.11 17.57
N ASP A 221 -8.85 -23.19 17.45
CA ASP A 221 -7.46 -23.13 16.98
C ASP A 221 -7.35 -22.80 15.49
N LYS A 222 -8.40 -23.04 14.72
CA LYS A 222 -8.39 -22.90 13.26
C LYS A 222 -9.76 -22.45 12.75
N GLY A 223 -9.74 -21.64 11.68
CA GLY A 223 -10.93 -21.28 10.92
C GLY A 223 -11.51 -22.46 10.13
N LEU A 224 -12.57 -22.20 9.36
CA LEU A 224 -13.26 -23.18 8.54
C LEU A 224 -12.41 -23.66 7.36
N SER A 225 -12.61 -24.92 6.97
CA SER A 225 -12.03 -25.49 5.77
C SER A 225 -13.05 -25.43 4.63
N VAL A 226 -12.72 -24.73 3.55
CA VAL A 226 -13.56 -24.67 2.36
C VAL A 226 -13.07 -25.66 1.31
N GLY A 227 -13.56 -26.90 1.38
CA GLY A 227 -13.31 -27.93 0.37
C GLY A 227 -11.87 -28.47 0.32
N LYS A 228 -11.44 -28.90 -0.87
CA LYS A 228 -10.11 -29.51 -1.13
C LYS A 228 -8.99 -28.48 -1.30
N SER A 229 -9.17 -27.23 -0.89
CA SER A 229 -8.13 -26.22 -1.04
C SER A 229 -6.96 -26.52 -0.12
N TRP A 230 -5.74 -26.42 -0.65
CA TRP A 230 -4.49 -26.57 0.09
C TRP A 230 -4.20 -25.35 0.98
N GLY A 231 -5.15 -24.38 1.05
CA GLY A 231 -5.06 -23.21 1.90
C GLY A 231 -5.32 -23.56 3.37
N TYR A 232 -4.62 -22.86 4.24
CA TYR A 232 -4.90 -22.91 5.68
C TYR A 232 -6.35 -22.52 5.93
N ARG A 233 -6.94 -23.11 6.96
CA ARG A 233 -8.30 -22.86 7.44
C ARG A 233 -8.37 -21.46 8.05
N THR A 234 -8.48 -20.44 7.22
CA THR A 234 -8.51 -19.02 7.60
C THR A 234 -9.85 -18.37 7.31
N TYR A 235 -10.84 -19.16 6.89
CA TYR A 235 -12.17 -18.65 6.58
C TYR A 235 -13.04 -18.62 7.82
N ILE A 236 -13.93 -17.65 7.86
CA ILE A 236 -15.01 -17.53 8.85
C ILE A 236 -16.35 -17.72 8.16
N GLU A 237 -17.33 -18.24 8.90
CA GLU A 237 -18.68 -18.45 8.40
C GLU A 237 -19.47 -17.15 8.44
N GLY A 238 -20.14 -16.82 7.34
CA GLY A 238 -20.98 -15.63 7.28
C GLY A 238 -22.26 -15.75 8.11
N ASN A 239 -22.73 -14.62 8.59
CA ASN A 239 -23.94 -14.47 9.40
C ASN A 239 -23.97 -15.35 10.67
N THR A 240 -22.81 -15.56 11.28
CA THR A 240 -22.66 -16.30 12.55
C THR A 240 -21.75 -15.51 13.50
N LEU A 241 -21.55 -16.01 14.72
CA LEU A 241 -20.60 -15.46 15.69
C LEU A 241 -19.14 -15.86 15.38
N ASN A 242 -18.91 -16.61 14.30
CA ASN A 242 -17.57 -16.98 13.90
C ASN A 242 -16.74 -15.73 13.60
N THR A 243 -15.63 -15.57 14.31
CA THR A 243 -14.81 -14.37 14.29
C THR A 243 -13.36 -14.74 14.06
N ALA A 244 -12.69 -14.06 13.15
CA ALA A 244 -11.25 -14.10 13.04
C ALA A 244 -10.66 -13.00 13.94
N LEU A 245 -9.74 -13.37 14.83
CA LEU A 245 -9.13 -12.48 15.80
C LEU A 245 -7.66 -12.29 15.50
N TRP A 246 -7.22 -11.05 15.38
CA TRP A 246 -5.81 -10.69 15.28
C TRP A 246 -5.36 -9.98 16.54
N THR A 247 -4.42 -10.58 17.27
CA THR A 247 -3.80 -9.99 18.46
C THR A 247 -2.53 -9.24 18.07
N PHE A 248 -2.55 -7.93 18.21
CA PHE A 248 -1.42 -7.06 18.00
C PHE A 248 -0.76 -6.73 19.34
N LYS A 249 0.53 -7.00 19.45
CA LYS A 249 1.29 -6.80 20.69
C LYS A 249 2.10 -5.50 20.63
N LYS A 250 2.32 -4.89 21.79
CA LYS A 250 3.15 -3.69 21.96
C LYS A 250 2.70 -2.49 21.13
N ILE A 251 1.39 -2.28 21.03
CA ILE A 251 0.81 -1.11 20.40
C ILE A 251 0.88 0.07 21.38
N SER A 252 1.49 1.16 20.95
CA SER A 252 1.63 2.39 21.73
C SER A 252 0.93 3.56 21.05
N GLN A 253 0.30 4.42 21.82
CA GLN A 253 -0.38 5.62 21.33
C GLN A 253 0.58 6.55 20.57
N GLU A 254 1.85 6.62 21.00
CA GLU A 254 2.89 7.44 20.36
C GLU A 254 3.18 7.03 18.90
N THR A 255 2.84 5.79 18.53
CA THR A 255 3.03 5.28 17.17
C THR A 255 2.07 5.93 16.17
N PHE A 256 0.99 6.56 16.64
CA PHE A 256 -0.08 7.09 15.80
C PHE A 256 -0.28 8.59 16.03
N PRO A 257 0.49 9.45 15.34
CA PRO A 257 0.44 10.90 15.54
C PRO A 257 -0.93 11.52 15.21
N ASP A 258 -1.71 10.87 14.33
CA ASP A 258 -3.01 11.37 13.87
C ASP A 258 -4.17 10.96 14.79
N GLN A 259 -3.90 10.40 15.97
CA GLN A 259 -4.88 9.89 16.93
C GLN A 259 -5.89 8.88 16.32
N LYS A 260 -5.44 8.12 15.34
CA LYS A 260 -6.21 7.07 14.66
C LYS A 260 -5.36 5.83 14.47
N ILE A 261 -5.98 4.66 14.57
CA ILE A 261 -5.34 3.38 14.27
C ILE A 261 -5.68 3.01 12.83
N PRO A 262 -4.73 3.07 11.89
CA PRO A 262 -4.97 2.67 10.51
C PRO A 262 -5.01 1.14 10.42
N LEU A 263 -6.14 0.58 10.04
CA LEU A 263 -6.35 -0.84 9.81
C LEU A 263 -6.43 -1.10 8.31
N GLU A 264 -5.59 -2.01 7.82
CA GLU A 264 -5.64 -2.50 6.44
C GLU A 264 -6.04 -3.97 6.43
N MET A 265 -6.99 -4.33 5.56
CA MET A 265 -7.51 -5.69 5.43
C MET A 265 -7.57 -6.09 3.96
N ASP A 266 -7.02 -7.26 3.64
CA ASP A 266 -7.22 -7.94 2.37
C ASP A 266 -8.18 -9.11 2.58
N LEU A 267 -9.39 -9.04 2.03
CA LEU A 267 -10.42 -10.03 2.21
C LEU A 267 -10.55 -10.91 0.96
N ARG A 268 -10.67 -12.21 1.19
CA ARG A 268 -11.03 -13.19 0.17
C ARG A 268 -12.32 -13.87 0.57
N VAL A 269 -13.23 -14.02 -0.39
CA VAL A 269 -14.54 -14.61 -0.16
C VAL A 269 -14.61 -15.95 -0.85
N PHE A 270 -15.08 -16.96 -0.14
CA PHE A 270 -15.49 -18.20 -0.73
C PHE A 270 -17.02 -18.18 -0.86
N ARG A 271 -17.52 -18.17 -2.09
CA ARG A 271 -18.96 -18.17 -2.37
C ARG A 271 -19.39 -19.56 -2.82
N THR A 272 -20.45 -20.09 -2.23
CA THR A 272 -21.05 -21.36 -2.63
C THR A 272 -21.79 -21.26 -3.97
N ASN A 273 -22.32 -20.09 -4.27
CA ASN A 273 -22.88 -19.75 -5.59
C ASN A 273 -22.05 -18.65 -6.22
N ARG A 274 -21.73 -18.78 -7.51
CA ARG A 274 -21.13 -17.72 -8.31
C ARG A 274 -22.13 -16.59 -8.51
N GLY A 275 -22.30 -15.75 -7.51
CA GLY A 275 -22.98 -14.47 -7.65
C GLY A 275 -22.12 -13.44 -8.37
N ASP A 276 -22.57 -12.22 -8.34
CA ASP A 276 -21.80 -11.09 -8.86
C ASP A 276 -20.54 -10.89 -8.01
N ILE A 277 -19.36 -11.02 -8.65
CA ILE A 277 -18.04 -10.88 -8.00
C ILE A 277 -17.83 -9.42 -7.54
N GLU A 278 -18.47 -8.47 -8.20
CA GLU A 278 -18.39 -7.05 -7.87
C GLU A 278 -19.29 -6.65 -6.68
N SER A 279 -20.17 -7.56 -6.21
CA SER A 279 -21.00 -7.26 -5.07
C SER A 279 -20.14 -7.05 -3.80
N LYS A 280 -20.38 -5.94 -3.11
CA LYS A 280 -19.71 -5.62 -1.85
C LYS A 280 -20.06 -6.62 -0.75
N ILE A 281 -19.08 -6.91 0.08
CA ILE A 281 -19.22 -7.81 1.23
C ILE A 281 -19.35 -6.94 2.46
N ARG A 282 -20.38 -7.19 3.25
CA ARG A 282 -20.59 -6.51 4.53
C ARG A 282 -19.98 -7.30 5.66
N GLY A 283 -19.24 -6.61 6.50
CA GLY A 283 -18.64 -7.18 7.69
C GLY A 283 -18.63 -6.21 8.86
N GLU A 284 -18.11 -6.68 9.96
CA GLU A 284 -17.95 -5.94 11.20
C GLU A 284 -16.52 -6.08 11.72
N VAL A 285 -15.96 -4.95 12.16
CA VAL A 285 -14.75 -4.91 12.98
C VAL A 285 -15.14 -4.70 14.42
N ILE A 286 -14.55 -5.47 15.32
CA ILE A 286 -14.79 -5.41 16.75
C ILE A 286 -13.42 -5.29 17.43
N LEU A 287 -13.26 -4.32 18.32
CA LEU A 287 -12.07 -4.21 19.16
C LEU A 287 -12.31 -4.92 20.48
N MET A 288 -11.35 -5.74 20.90
CA MET A 288 -11.45 -6.53 22.12
C MET A 288 -10.20 -6.35 22.98
N SER A 289 -10.38 -6.43 24.29
CA SER A 289 -9.28 -6.46 25.24
C SER A 289 -8.81 -7.88 25.50
N THR A 290 -7.51 -8.06 25.69
CA THR A 290 -6.93 -9.32 26.18
C THR A 290 -7.00 -9.46 27.69
N ASP A 291 -7.21 -8.34 28.40
CA ASP A 291 -7.23 -8.33 29.87
C ASP A 291 -8.66 -8.40 30.40
N PRO A 292 -9.00 -9.42 31.20
CA PRO A 292 -10.32 -9.52 31.83
C PRO A 292 -10.62 -8.38 32.82
N ILE A 293 -9.61 -7.61 33.25
CA ILE A 293 -9.78 -6.48 34.19
C ILE A 293 -9.99 -5.16 33.43
N ALA A 294 -9.82 -5.14 32.11
CA ALA A 294 -10.03 -3.93 31.31
C ALA A 294 -11.46 -3.39 31.52
N LYS A 295 -11.58 -2.06 31.53
CA LYS A 295 -12.86 -1.38 31.70
C LYS A 295 -13.85 -1.74 30.60
N VAL A 296 -13.34 -1.95 29.39
CA VAL A 296 -14.10 -2.35 28.21
C VAL A 296 -13.53 -3.65 27.67
N GLN A 297 -14.36 -4.69 27.58
CA GLN A 297 -13.96 -6.00 27.06
C GLN A 297 -14.12 -6.08 25.55
N GLU A 298 -15.18 -5.50 25.01
CA GLU A 298 -15.53 -5.56 23.61
C GLU A 298 -16.20 -4.24 23.17
N SER A 299 -15.79 -3.69 22.05
CA SER A 299 -16.43 -2.53 21.44
C SER A 299 -17.74 -2.93 20.74
N LEU A 300 -18.60 -1.96 20.49
CA LEU A 300 -19.68 -2.15 19.53
C LEU A 300 -19.09 -2.37 18.13
N PRO A 301 -19.77 -3.18 17.30
CA PRO A 301 -19.31 -3.48 15.96
C PRO A 301 -19.22 -2.22 15.08
N ILE A 302 -18.11 -2.06 14.38
CA ILE A 302 -17.89 -1.05 13.37
C ILE A 302 -18.14 -1.70 12.01
N ASN A 303 -19.22 -1.30 11.33
CA ASN A 303 -19.59 -1.87 10.05
C ASN A 303 -18.62 -1.42 8.93
N PHE A 304 -18.31 -2.34 8.01
CA PHE A 304 -17.57 -2.04 6.80
C PHE A 304 -18.19 -2.72 5.58
N GLU A 305 -17.89 -2.17 4.41
CA GLU A 305 -18.16 -2.77 3.12
C GLU A 305 -16.84 -2.93 2.36
N ALA A 306 -16.57 -4.11 1.86
CA ALA A 306 -15.36 -4.43 1.13
C ALA A 306 -15.67 -5.08 -0.21
N THR A 307 -14.80 -4.86 -1.18
CA THR A 307 -14.78 -5.58 -2.45
C THR A 307 -13.74 -6.68 -2.39
N GLU A 308 -14.06 -7.85 -2.94
CA GLU A 308 -13.12 -8.96 -2.99
C GLU A 308 -11.85 -8.56 -3.74
N PHE A 309 -10.69 -8.98 -3.22
CA PHE A 309 -9.35 -8.65 -3.75
C PHE A 309 -8.92 -7.18 -3.66
N ALA A 310 -9.75 -6.30 -3.13
CA ALA A 310 -9.35 -4.93 -2.83
C ALA A 310 -8.88 -4.80 -1.38
N THR A 311 -7.84 -4.01 -1.14
CA THR A 311 -7.41 -3.69 0.22
C THR A 311 -8.37 -2.67 0.82
N LEU A 312 -9.08 -3.06 1.87
CA LEU A 312 -9.89 -2.13 2.64
C LEU A 312 -9.02 -1.42 3.66
N ARG A 313 -9.10 -0.08 3.68
CA ARG A 313 -8.47 0.77 4.69
C ARG A 313 -9.54 1.41 5.54
N MET A 314 -9.32 1.39 6.84
CA MET A 314 -10.22 1.97 7.82
C MET A 314 -9.38 2.62 8.92
N ASP A 315 -9.70 3.86 9.24
CA ASP A 315 -9.06 4.59 10.33
C ASP A 315 -9.99 4.56 11.55
N ILE A 316 -9.51 3.95 12.62
CA ILE A 316 -10.27 3.82 13.88
C ILE A 316 -9.81 4.96 14.82
N PRO A 317 -10.69 5.93 15.13
CA PRO A 317 -10.34 7.03 16.03
C PRO A 317 -10.15 6.50 17.47
N PHE A 318 -9.28 7.17 18.25
CA PHE A 318 -9.03 6.75 19.63
C PHE A 318 -10.24 6.95 20.54
N GLU A 319 -10.97 8.07 20.42
CA GLU A 319 -11.98 8.53 21.37
C GLU A 319 -13.43 8.28 20.94
N ASP A 320 -13.68 7.81 19.71
CA ASP A 320 -15.05 7.64 19.18
C ASP A 320 -15.44 6.17 18.99
N VAL A 321 -14.72 5.25 19.62
CA VAL A 321 -15.13 3.86 19.70
C VAL A 321 -16.21 3.71 20.75
N LYS A 322 -17.32 3.06 20.39
CA LYS A 322 -18.47 2.88 21.27
C LYS A 322 -18.46 1.51 21.88
N TYR A 323 -18.90 1.38 23.10
CA TYR A 323 -19.21 0.12 23.75
C TYR A 323 -20.60 0.17 24.40
N LEU A 324 -21.18 -0.99 24.66
CA LEU A 324 -22.45 -1.06 25.37
C LEU A 324 -22.18 -1.09 26.88
N ASP A 325 -22.51 -0.02 27.58
CA ASP A 325 -22.38 0.01 29.03
C ASP A 325 -23.31 -1.02 29.68
N PRO A 326 -22.78 -1.99 30.43
CA PRO A 326 -23.56 -3.06 31.02
C PRO A 326 -24.60 -2.59 32.06
N ILE A 327 -24.42 -1.38 32.62
CA ILE A 327 -25.31 -0.83 33.65
C ILE A 327 -26.44 -0.04 32.99
N SER A 328 -26.13 0.85 32.08
CA SER A 328 -27.14 1.74 31.47
C SER A 328 -27.74 1.16 30.18
N ALA A 329 -27.17 0.10 29.64
CA ALA A 329 -27.50 -0.49 28.33
C ALA A 329 -27.52 0.54 27.18
N LYS A 330 -26.68 1.59 27.29
CA LYS A 330 -26.54 2.63 26.27
C LYS A 330 -25.14 2.60 25.66
N PRO A 331 -25.01 2.97 24.36
CA PRO A 331 -23.71 3.14 23.75
C PRO A 331 -22.97 4.34 24.40
N VAL A 332 -21.77 4.10 24.85
CA VAL A 332 -20.88 5.11 25.44
C VAL A 332 -19.57 5.12 24.65
N SER A 333 -19.03 6.29 24.35
CA SER A 333 -17.72 6.43 23.73
C SER A 333 -16.61 6.17 24.74
N VAL A 334 -15.56 5.52 24.29
CA VAL A 334 -14.40 5.15 25.09
C VAL A 334 -13.12 5.47 24.35
N ASP A 335 -12.08 5.70 25.11
CA ASP A 335 -10.72 5.84 24.59
C ASP A 335 -10.10 4.43 24.44
N VAL A 336 -9.65 4.12 23.22
CA VAL A 336 -9.11 2.81 22.89
C VAL A 336 -7.87 2.49 23.74
N PHE A 337 -6.98 3.46 23.95
CA PHE A 337 -5.73 3.26 24.66
C PHE A 337 -5.88 3.27 26.18
N ASN A 338 -6.83 4.03 26.72
CA ASN A 338 -7.02 4.13 28.16
C ASN A 338 -8.01 3.09 28.71
N ASP A 339 -9.02 2.71 27.92
CA ASP A 339 -10.13 1.89 28.40
C ASP A 339 -10.11 0.44 27.86
N LEU A 340 -9.46 0.18 26.71
CA LEU A 340 -9.53 -1.11 26.02
C LEU A 340 -8.16 -1.78 25.87
N ILE A 341 -7.10 -1.03 25.47
CA ILE A 341 -5.75 -1.56 25.35
C ILE A 341 -5.11 -1.62 26.73
N VAL A 342 -4.80 -2.83 27.19
CA VAL A 342 -4.06 -3.05 28.44
C VAL A 342 -2.73 -3.70 28.09
N ASN A 343 -1.63 -3.21 28.70
CA ASN A 343 -0.27 -3.71 28.44
C ASN A 343 0.20 -3.62 26.98
N GLY A 344 -0.45 -2.78 26.18
CA GLY A 344 -0.12 -2.58 24.77
C GLY A 344 -0.63 -3.69 23.83
N ASP A 345 -1.53 -4.52 24.25
CA ASP A 345 -2.14 -5.58 23.43
C ASP A 345 -3.52 -5.16 22.95
N LEU A 346 -3.73 -5.21 21.64
CA LEU A 346 -5.02 -4.92 20.99
C LEU A 346 -5.46 -6.15 20.20
N VAL A 347 -6.70 -6.58 20.40
CA VAL A 347 -7.33 -7.62 19.58
C VAL A 347 -8.34 -6.99 18.64
N VAL A 348 -8.19 -7.28 17.36
CA VAL A 348 -9.12 -6.88 16.30
C VAL A 348 -9.85 -8.11 15.80
N GLY A 349 -11.15 -8.15 16.01
CA GLY A 349 -12.03 -9.21 15.54
C GLY A 349 -12.73 -8.80 14.25
N ILE A 350 -12.85 -9.73 13.30
CA ILE A 350 -13.59 -9.53 12.05
C ILE A 350 -14.66 -10.58 11.92
N ARG A 351 -15.90 -10.15 11.68
CA ARG A 351 -17.08 -10.98 11.40
C ARG A 351 -17.63 -10.69 10.00
N CYS A 352 -18.12 -11.72 9.35
CA CYS A 352 -18.84 -11.57 8.09
C CYS A 352 -20.36 -11.56 8.35
N LYS A 353 -21.06 -10.56 7.77
CA LYS A 353 -22.54 -10.42 7.88
C LYS A 353 -23.31 -10.98 6.70
N GLU A 354 -22.62 -11.35 5.64
CA GLU A 354 -23.29 -11.93 4.47
C GLU A 354 -23.63 -13.39 4.73
N HIS A 355 -24.74 -13.83 4.13
CA HIS A 355 -25.05 -15.24 4.08
C HIS A 355 -24.12 -15.95 3.08
N ALA A 356 -23.52 -17.06 3.49
CA ALA A 356 -22.70 -17.89 2.62
C ALA A 356 -23.55 -18.59 1.52
#